data_dd83731d174fc067ec9a09957a6bcd2c
#
_entry.id   dd83731d174fc067ec9a09957a6bcd2c
#
_cell.length_a   1.000
_cell.length_b   1.000
_cell.length_c   1.000
_cell.angle_alpha   90.00
_cell.angle_beta   90.00
_cell.angle_gamma   90.00
#
_symmetry.space_group_name_H-M   'P 1'
#
loop_
_entity.id
_entity.type
_entity.pdbx_description
1 polymer ?
#
loop_
_entity_poly.entity_id
_entity_poly.type
_entity_poly.pdbx_seq_one_letter_code
_entity_poly.pdbx_strand_id
1 'polypeptide(L)'
;RFMKKIGDGNIAILVSGEEIIRNGDVYYPFRQNSSFHYLTGFPEPSSVAVFTPGSSKPYTLFVRKHDPVMETWVGPRIGLRKAISRYDANQTFDIDELSSELPKLIKKSDSVWYSVGTNSTIDQLVTNQIAERRDGRQRGGSPLNALRDPQEIIDSLRVIKSNNEVNALQEAINITAAGLANIEQLDKPGRTEYEVQAILESEYRRLGSVRDGFPSIVAAGNNSCTLHYTANRARIKNKDLLLLDTGAEWDLYSADVSRTYPASGKFTSAQKDVYEIVLSAQQTAIESVKPGVTFYEPHKAAVRVLIDGLKNLKVLKGTRKSIENSFAYRPFYMHGTSHWLGLDVHDAGNYSNPDQTPVKLKSGMVLTVEPGLYFPMNIDGVPKELRGIGIRIEDDILVTRNGQRNLSEAIPSKINEIST
;
A
#
# COMPACT_ATOMS: atom_id res chain seq x y z
N ARG A 1 -14.84 -1.80 17.06
CA ARG A 1 -14.26 -0.43 16.98
C ARG A 1 -15.00 0.43 15.96
N PHE A 2 -15.18 -0.07 14.73
CA PHE A 2 -15.90 0.62 13.64
C PHE A 2 -17.35 0.95 14.04
N MET A 3 -18.13 -0.04 14.43
CA MET A 3 -19.54 0.15 14.85
C MET A 3 -19.71 1.19 15.97
N LYS A 4 -18.77 1.25 16.92
CA LYS A 4 -18.75 2.29 17.97
C LYS A 4 -18.63 3.70 17.41
N LYS A 5 -17.90 3.87 16.30
CA LYS A 5 -17.67 5.20 15.68
C LYS A 5 -18.85 5.65 14.83
N ILE A 6 -19.53 4.73 14.15
CA ILE A 6 -20.75 5.07 13.39
C ILE A 6 -21.96 5.31 14.33
N GLY A 7 -22.01 4.70 15.51
CA GLY A 7 -23.02 4.90 16.53
C GLY A 7 -24.33 4.16 16.29
N ASP A 8 -25.08 3.95 17.37
CA ASP A 8 -26.37 3.25 17.34
C ASP A 8 -27.40 3.99 16.47
N GLY A 9 -28.36 3.25 15.91
CA GLY A 9 -29.38 3.78 15.02
C GLY A 9 -28.91 4.04 13.58
N ASN A 10 -27.60 3.97 13.30
CA ASN A 10 -27.06 4.16 11.96
C ASN A 10 -26.85 2.83 11.24
N ILE A 11 -26.69 2.89 9.92
CA ILE A 11 -26.30 1.76 9.07
C ILE A 11 -25.03 2.10 8.31
N ALA A 12 -24.09 1.15 8.22
CA ALA A 12 -22.96 1.24 7.29
C ALA A 12 -22.99 0.08 6.31
N ILE A 13 -22.73 0.37 5.05
CA ILE A 13 -22.75 -0.57 3.93
C ILE A 13 -21.39 -0.57 3.27
N LEU A 14 -20.73 -1.74 3.21
CA LEU A 14 -19.47 -1.95 2.52
C LEU A 14 -19.63 -3.00 1.44
N VAL A 15 -18.97 -2.79 0.32
CA VAL A 15 -19.03 -3.66 -0.85
C VAL A 15 -17.69 -4.39 -1.00
N SER A 16 -17.74 -5.67 -1.30
CA SER A 16 -16.55 -6.45 -1.65
C SER A 16 -15.93 -5.98 -2.96
N GLY A 17 -14.70 -6.39 -3.22
CA GLY A 17 -14.13 -6.34 -4.56
C GLY A 17 -14.97 -7.16 -5.55
N GLU A 18 -14.82 -6.85 -6.83
CA GLU A 18 -15.45 -7.57 -7.93
C GLU A 18 -14.40 -8.32 -8.76
N GLU A 19 -14.80 -9.42 -9.39
CA GLU A 19 -13.96 -10.13 -10.35
C GLU A 19 -13.84 -9.30 -11.63
N ILE A 20 -12.62 -9.02 -12.06
CA ILE A 20 -12.34 -8.19 -13.24
C ILE A 20 -11.99 -9.09 -14.42
N ILE A 21 -12.73 -8.96 -15.52
CA ILE A 21 -12.45 -9.68 -16.75
C ILE A 21 -11.14 -9.14 -17.35
N ARG A 22 -10.22 -10.07 -17.63
CA ARG A 22 -8.97 -9.78 -18.34
C ARG A 22 -9.18 -9.79 -19.86
N ASN A 23 -9.79 -10.88 -20.37
CA ASN A 23 -10.16 -11.04 -21.78
C ASN A 23 -11.13 -12.23 -21.92
N GLY A 24 -12.10 -12.15 -22.85
CA GLY A 24 -13.08 -13.21 -23.08
C GLY A 24 -13.77 -13.64 -21.78
N ASP A 25 -13.55 -14.88 -21.38
CA ASP A 25 -14.04 -15.51 -20.15
C ASP A 25 -12.96 -15.71 -19.08
N VAL A 26 -11.77 -15.12 -19.27
CA VAL A 26 -10.65 -15.20 -18.34
C VAL A 26 -10.61 -13.97 -17.44
N TYR A 27 -10.54 -14.21 -16.13
CA TYR A 27 -10.48 -13.15 -15.10
C TYR A 27 -9.03 -12.89 -14.67
N TYR A 28 -8.78 -11.67 -14.17
CA TYR A 28 -7.60 -11.41 -13.35
C TYR A 28 -7.73 -12.16 -12.01
N PRO A 29 -6.61 -12.54 -11.37
CA PRO A 29 -6.65 -13.08 -10.01
C PRO A 29 -7.39 -12.13 -9.07
N PHE A 30 -8.42 -12.65 -8.40
CA PHE A 30 -9.23 -11.83 -7.50
C PHE A 30 -8.43 -11.37 -6.29
N ARG A 31 -8.57 -10.11 -5.92
CA ARG A 31 -8.10 -9.54 -4.67
C ARG A 31 -9.24 -8.79 -3.99
N GLN A 32 -9.49 -9.12 -2.72
CA GLN A 32 -10.55 -8.47 -1.96
C GLN A 32 -10.29 -6.98 -1.78
N ASN A 33 -11.36 -6.18 -1.72
CA ASN A 33 -11.28 -4.77 -1.33
C ASN A 33 -10.70 -4.66 0.09
N SER A 34 -9.66 -3.85 0.27
CA SER A 34 -8.91 -3.76 1.51
C SER A 34 -9.75 -3.29 2.70
N SER A 35 -10.66 -2.33 2.52
CA SER A 35 -11.56 -1.85 3.57
C SER A 35 -12.62 -2.87 3.94
N PHE A 36 -13.15 -3.60 2.95
CA PHE A 36 -14.06 -4.71 3.17
C PHE A 36 -13.38 -5.85 3.93
N HIS A 37 -12.19 -6.26 3.49
CA HIS A 37 -11.39 -7.29 4.17
C HIS A 37 -11.08 -6.88 5.62
N TYR A 38 -10.61 -5.65 5.83
CA TYR A 38 -10.25 -5.14 7.15
C TYR A 38 -11.37 -5.26 8.18
N LEU A 39 -12.61 -5.05 7.76
CA LEU A 39 -13.77 -5.08 8.66
C LEU A 39 -14.45 -6.45 8.76
N THR A 40 -14.28 -7.32 7.76
CA THR A 40 -15.05 -8.58 7.65
C THR A 40 -14.17 -9.83 7.64
N GLY A 41 -12.94 -9.75 7.15
CA GLY A 41 -12.11 -10.90 6.83
C GLY A 41 -12.69 -11.80 5.72
N PHE A 42 -13.85 -11.45 5.12
CA PHE A 42 -14.54 -12.31 4.16
C PHE A 42 -13.86 -12.26 2.78
N PRO A 43 -13.41 -13.39 2.21
CA PRO A 43 -12.51 -13.40 1.06
C PRO A 43 -13.20 -13.45 -0.30
N GLU A 44 -14.52 -13.72 -0.39
CA GLU A 44 -15.20 -13.93 -1.68
C GLU A 44 -15.70 -12.62 -2.30
N PRO A 45 -15.71 -12.52 -3.65
CA PRO A 45 -16.33 -11.42 -4.38
C PRO A 45 -17.86 -11.43 -4.28
N SER A 46 -18.49 -10.42 -4.86
CA SER A 46 -19.96 -10.29 -4.93
C SER A 46 -20.64 -10.42 -3.57
N SER A 47 -20.14 -9.67 -2.61
CA SER A 47 -20.60 -9.70 -1.23
C SER A 47 -20.81 -8.29 -0.68
N VAL A 48 -21.74 -8.14 0.25
CA VAL A 48 -22.03 -6.85 0.91
C VAL A 48 -22.10 -7.05 2.41
N ALA A 49 -21.35 -6.22 3.14
CA ALA A 49 -21.38 -6.18 4.59
C ALA A 49 -22.23 -5.00 5.06
N VAL A 50 -23.15 -5.27 5.97
CA VAL A 50 -24.01 -4.26 6.57
C VAL A 50 -23.87 -4.29 8.07
N PHE A 51 -23.53 -3.12 8.62
CA PHE A 51 -23.38 -2.91 10.07
C PHE A 51 -24.49 -2.01 10.58
N THR A 52 -25.26 -2.50 11.58
CA THR A 52 -26.40 -1.81 12.20
C THR A 52 -26.23 -1.80 13.72
N PRO A 53 -25.32 -0.95 14.26
CA PRO A 53 -25.07 -0.88 15.70
C PRO A 53 -26.36 -0.64 16.50
N GLY A 54 -26.45 -1.21 17.69
CA GLY A 54 -27.65 -1.13 18.55
C GLY A 54 -28.79 -2.08 18.16
N SER A 55 -28.72 -2.73 17.00
CA SER A 55 -29.72 -3.75 16.61
C SER A 55 -29.42 -5.11 17.24
N SER A 56 -30.41 -6.01 17.27
CA SER A 56 -30.24 -7.39 17.74
C SER A 56 -29.33 -8.24 16.82
N LYS A 57 -29.13 -7.80 15.59
CA LYS A 57 -28.26 -8.44 14.58
C LYS A 57 -27.37 -7.37 13.94
N PRO A 58 -26.33 -6.89 14.67
CA PRO A 58 -25.58 -5.72 14.26
C PRO A 58 -24.66 -5.93 13.05
N TYR A 59 -24.41 -7.16 12.63
CA TYR A 59 -23.58 -7.46 11.47
C TYR A 59 -24.28 -8.47 10.55
N THR A 60 -24.56 -8.04 9.33
CA THR A 60 -25.22 -8.83 8.27
C THR A 60 -24.26 -8.96 7.09
N LEU A 61 -24.14 -10.18 6.55
CA LEU A 61 -23.45 -10.44 5.29
C LEU A 61 -24.43 -10.91 4.21
N PHE A 62 -24.40 -10.28 3.06
CA PHE A 62 -24.96 -10.79 1.82
C PHE A 62 -23.83 -11.51 1.08
N VAL A 63 -24.02 -12.80 0.78
CA VAL A 63 -22.97 -13.65 0.18
C VAL A 63 -23.58 -14.59 -0.85
N ARG A 64 -22.77 -15.11 -1.74
CA ARG A 64 -23.22 -16.11 -2.71
C ARG A 64 -23.61 -17.41 -2.00
N LYS A 65 -24.80 -17.94 -2.31
CA LYS A 65 -25.20 -19.28 -1.86
C LYS A 65 -24.37 -20.37 -2.52
N HIS A 66 -24.42 -21.58 -1.97
CA HIS A 66 -23.90 -22.77 -2.63
C HIS A 66 -24.59 -22.99 -3.99
N ASP A 67 -23.78 -23.28 -5.00
CA ASP A 67 -24.22 -23.58 -6.36
C ASP A 67 -23.35 -24.73 -6.90
N PRO A 68 -23.83 -25.98 -6.83
CA PRO A 68 -23.04 -27.14 -7.23
C PRO A 68 -22.56 -27.11 -8.68
N VAL A 69 -23.31 -26.47 -9.58
CA VAL A 69 -22.92 -26.33 -10.98
C VAL A 69 -21.72 -25.38 -11.09
N MET A 70 -21.82 -24.18 -10.52
CA MET A 70 -20.74 -23.20 -10.55
C MET A 70 -19.53 -23.66 -9.73
N GLU A 71 -19.76 -24.33 -8.59
CA GLU A 71 -18.65 -24.85 -7.76
C GLU A 71 -17.83 -25.93 -8.46
N THR A 72 -18.41 -26.61 -9.46
CA THR A 72 -17.65 -27.51 -10.32
C THR A 72 -16.62 -26.77 -11.19
N TRP A 73 -16.89 -25.51 -11.55
CA TRP A 73 -16.01 -24.70 -12.39
C TRP A 73 -15.01 -23.87 -11.61
N VAL A 74 -15.44 -23.26 -10.50
CA VAL A 74 -14.64 -22.23 -9.80
C VAL A 74 -14.26 -22.61 -8.36
N GLY A 75 -14.62 -23.83 -7.95
CA GLY A 75 -14.36 -24.30 -6.59
C GLY A 75 -15.48 -23.95 -5.59
N PRO A 76 -15.39 -24.47 -4.35
CA PRO A 76 -16.45 -24.37 -3.36
C PRO A 76 -16.62 -22.94 -2.85
N ARG A 77 -17.88 -22.52 -2.68
CA ARG A 77 -18.25 -21.26 -2.03
C ARG A 77 -18.37 -21.43 -0.52
N ILE A 78 -18.09 -20.36 0.21
CA ILE A 78 -18.28 -20.32 1.68
C ILE A 78 -19.75 -20.52 2.03
N GLY A 79 -20.64 -19.85 1.35
CA GLY A 79 -22.08 -19.93 1.54
C GLY A 79 -22.57 -19.37 2.89
N LEU A 80 -23.88 -19.28 3.06
CA LEU A 80 -24.51 -18.56 4.17
C LEU A 80 -24.11 -19.08 5.55
N ARG A 81 -24.09 -20.40 5.75
CA ARG A 81 -23.83 -21.00 7.07
C ARG A 81 -22.39 -20.77 7.55
N LYS A 82 -21.41 -20.94 6.66
CA LYS A 82 -20.00 -20.73 7.02
C LYS A 82 -19.68 -19.24 7.19
N ALA A 83 -20.39 -18.34 6.51
CA ALA A 83 -20.28 -16.91 6.72
C ALA A 83 -20.64 -16.51 8.16
N ILE A 84 -21.65 -17.14 8.76
CA ILE A 84 -21.97 -16.97 10.19
C ILE A 84 -20.86 -17.54 11.08
N SER A 85 -20.49 -18.81 10.87
CA SER A 85 -19.64 -19.54 11.83
C SER A 85 -18.15 -19.18 11.75
N ARG A 86 -17.68 -18.62 10.64
CA ARG A 86 -16.26 -18.31 10.42
C ARG A 86 -15.95 -16.81 10.37
N TYR A 87 -16.95 -15.99 10.05
CA TYR A 87 -16.78 -14.54 9.85
C TYR A 87 -17.65 -13.70 10.79
N ASP A 88 -18.18 -14.34 11.86
CA ASP A 88 -18.90 -13.71 12.95
C ASP A 88 -20.16 -12.91 12.52
N ALA A 89 -20.71 -13.18 11.34
CA ALA A 89 -21.95 -12.55 10.91
C ALA A 89 -23.12 -12.96 11.83
N ASN A 90 -23.93 -12.00 12.28
CA ASN A 90 -25.11 -12.30 13.09
C ASN A 90 -26.27 -12.85 12.25
N GLN A 91 -26.28 -12.50 10.97
CA GLN A 91 -27.18 -13.09 9.97
C GLN A 91 -26.57 -12.99 8.58
N THR A 92 -27.08 -13.83 7.67
CA THR A 92 -26.67 -13.84 6.27
C THR A 92 -27.88 -13.94 5.37
N PHE A 93 -27.76 -13.37 4.18
CA PHE A 93 -28.70 -13.49 3.07
C PHE A 93 -27.96 -13.92 1.82
N ASP A 94 -28.66 -14.54 0.87
CA ASP A 94 -28.14 -14.69 -0.48
C ASP A 94 -27.97 -13.31 -1.10
N ILE A 95 -26.89 -13.11 -1.87
CA ILE A 95 -26.67 -11.86 -2.59
C ILE A 95 -27.81 -11.50 -3.53
N ASP A 96 -28.51 -12.49 -4.07
CA ASP A 96 -29.70 -12.30 -4.91
C ASP A 96 -30.86 -11.63 -4.15
N GLU A 97 -30.88 -11.70 -2.81
CA GLU A 97 -31.87 -11.06 -1.94
C GLU A 97 -31.51 -9.61 -1.58
N LEU A 98 -30.35 -9.10 -2.02
CA LEU A 98 -29.85 -7.75 -1.66
C LEU A 98 -30.90 -6.67 -1.95
N SER A 99 -31.50 -6.70 -3.13
CA SER A 99 -32.47 -5.68 -3.56
C SER A 99 -33.76 -5.67 -2.74
N SER A 100 -34.12 -6.77 -2.09
CA SER A 100 -35.30 -6.87 -1.25
C SER A 100 -35.04 -6.64 0.23
N GLU A 101 -33.85 -7.01 0.74
CA GLU A 101 -33.54 -6.98 2.17
C GLU A 101 -32.78 -5.69 2.59
N LEU A 102 -31.87 -5.19 1.77
CA LEU A 102 -31.10 -3.97 2.11
C LEU A 102 -32.01 -2.74 2.34
N PRO A 103 -33.04 -2.47 1.51
CA PRO A 103 -33.98 -1.39 1.77
C PRO A 103 -34.66 -1.47 3.14
N LYS A 104 -35.00 -2.68 3.61
CA LYS A 104 -35.64 -2.90 4.93
C LYS A 104 -34.69 -2.55 6.07
N LEU A 105 -33.37 -2.78 5.91
CA LEU A 105 -32.36 -2.40 6.89
C LEU A 105 -32.16 -0.88 6.89
N ILE A 106 -32.05 -0.24 5.71
CA ILE A 106 -31.90 1.21 5.56
C ILE A 106 -33.11 1.94 6.17
N LYS A 107 -34.32 1.42 5.95
CA LYS A 107 -35.57 2.04 6.45
C LYS A 107 -35.60 2.20 7.97
N LYS A 108 -34.89 1.33 8.70
CA LYS A 108 -34.83 1.32 10.17
C LYS A 108 -33.72 2.22 10.74
N SER A 109 -32.90 2.85 9.89
CA SER A 109 -31.73 3.60 10.33
C SER A 109 -31.98 5.12 10.29
N ASP A 110 -31.23 5.87 11.10
CA ASP A 110 -31.26 7.34 11.12
C ASP A 110 -30.36 7.95 10.05
N SER A 111 -29.18 7.37 9.82
CA SER A 111 -28.22 7.80 8.81
C SER A 111 -27.60 6.60 8.11
N VAL A 112 -27.13 6.82 6.86
CA VAL A 112 -26.43 5.82 6.06
C VAL A 112 -24.96 6.23 5.92
N TRP A 113 -24.07 5.27 6.18
CA TRP A 113 -22.64 5.37 5.90
C TRP A 113 -22.34 4.47 4.70
N TYR A 114 -22.07 5.09 3.56
CA TYR A 114 -21.82 4.38 2.30
C TYR A 114 -21.02 5.27 1.35
N SER A 115 -19.99 4.71 0.73
CA SER A 115 -19.18 5.41 -0.30
C SER A 115 -19.92 5.36 -1.64
N VAL A 116 -20.63 6.42 -1.98
CA VAL A 116 -21.41 6.55 -3.22
C VAL A 116 -20.47 6.46 -4.43
N GLY A 117 -20.91 5.79 -5.47
CA GLY A 117 -20.14 5.58 -6.70
C GLY A 117 -19.30 4.29 -6.70
N THR A 118 -19.35 3.51 -5.64
CA THR A 118 -18.62 2.23 -5.56
C THR A 118 -19.37 1.06 -6.18
N ASN A 119 -20.71 1.08 -6.15
CA ASN A 119 -21.55 0.03 -6.75
C ASN A 119 -22.88 0.61 -7.19
N SER A 120 -23.18 0.58 -8.49
CA SER A 120 -24.37 1.22 -9.09
C SER A 120 -25.70 0.67 -8.57
N THR A 121 -25.76 -0.62 -8.25
CA THR A 121 -26.97 -1.25 -7.69
C THR A 121 -27.25 -0.71 -6.29
N ILE A 122 -26.23 -0.64 -5.44
CA ILE A 122 -26.37 -0.14 -4.07
C ILE A 122 -26.62 1.38 -4.08
N ASP A 123 -25.94 2.12 -4.96
CA ASP A 123 -26.21 3.55 -5.18
C ASP A 123 -27.71 3.79 -5.41
N GLN A 124 -28.32 3.00 -6.32
CA GLN A 124 -29.73 3.10 -6.64
C GLN A 124 -30.62 2.73 -5.46
N LEU A 125 -30.29 1.67 -4.72
CA LEU A 125 -31.06 1.25 -3.54
C LEU A 125 -31.02 2.31 -2.45
N VAL A 126 -29.85 2.89 -2.17
CA VAL A 126 -29.67 3.94 -1.17
C VAL A 126 -30.41 5.22 -1.58
N THR A 127 -30.27 5.65 -2.83
CA THR A 127 -30.94 6.88 -3.32
C THR A 127 -32.45 6.72 -3.37
N ASN A 128 -32.96 5.55 -3.75
CA ASN A 128 -34.41 5.26 -3.71
C ASN A 128 -34.94 5.35 -2.27
N GLN A 129 -34.24 4.79 -1.28
CA GLN A 129 -34.65 4.88 0.12
C GLN A 129 -34.63 6.31 0.65
N ILE A 130 -33.67 7.13 0.22
CA ILE A 130 -33.63 8.57 0.55
C ILE A 130 -34.87 9.27 -0.02
N ALA A 131 -35.23 8.98 -1.28
CA ALA A 131 -36.40 9.58 -1.95
C ALA A 131 -37.70 9.14 -1.27
N GLU A 132 -37.92 7.84 -1.08
CA GLU A 132 -39.11 7.29 -0.41
C GLU A 132 -39.32 7.89 0.99
N ARG A 133 -38.27 8.02 1.78
CA ARG A 133 -38.35 8.61 3.13
C ARG A 133 -38.64 10.11 3.10
N ARG A 134 -38.13 10.82 2.08
CA ARG A 134 -38.45 12.24 1.86
C ARG A 134 -39.94 12.43 1.54
N ASP A 135 -40.46 11.62 0.64
CA ASP A 135 -41.87 11.69 0.22
C ASP A 135 -42.82 11.22 1.32
N GLY A 136 -42.37 10.32 2.20
CA GLY A 136 -43.12 9.84 3.36
C GLY A 136 -43.29 10.86 4.50
N ARG A 137 -42.57 12.00 4.50
CA ARG A 137 -42.64 13.03 5.58
C ARG A 137 -44.05 13.51 5.84
N GLN A 138 -44.85 13.71 4.82
CA GLN A 138 -46.24 14.20 4.96
C GLN A 138 -47.15 13.16 5.65
N ARG A 139 -46.72 11.90 5.75
CA ARG A 139 -47.44 10.80 6.38
C ARG A 139 -46.83 10.38 7.72
N GLY A 140 -46.05 11.26 8.36
CA GLY A 140 -45.41 10.99 9.65
C GLY A 140 -44.10 10.20 9.57
N GLY A 141 -43.55 9.98 8.38
CA GLY A 141 -42.23 9.35 8.19
C GLY A 141 -41.07 10.31 8.55
N SER A 142 -39.97 9.78 9.04
CA SER A 142 -38.74 10.54 9.31
C SER A 142 -37.81 10.48 8.10
N PRO A 143 -37.29 11.63 7.62
CA PRO A 143 -36.28 11.63 6.58
C PRO A 143 -34.98 11.00 7.09
N LEU A 144 -34.10 10.61 6.19
CA LEU A 144 -32.75 10.26 6.55
C LEU A 144 -31.99 11.49 7.03
N ASN A 145 -31.28 11.39 8.16
CA ASN A 145 -30.56 12.54 8.74
C ASN A 145 -29.29 12.88 7.95
N ALA A 146 -28.58 11.87 7.45
CA ALA A 146 -27.36 12.07 6.69
C ALA A 146 -27.01 10.85 5.82
N LEU A 147 -26.31 11.12 4.73
CA LEU A 147 -25.51 10.17 3.98
C LEU A 147 -24.04 10.56 4.17
N ARG A 148 -23.19 9.65 4.60
CA ARG A 148 -21.78 9.88 4.93
C ARG A 148 -20.89 8.81 4.33
N ASP A 149 -19.64 9.17 4.03
CA ASP A 149 -18.63 8.21 3.63
C ASP A 149 -18.02 7.54 4.89
N PRO A 150 -17.99 6.21 4.99
CA PRO A 150 -17.34 5.49 6.09
C PRO A 150 -15.80 5.51 6.00
N GLN A 151 -15.22 5.93 4.86
CA GLN A 151 -13.79 5.78 4.58
C GLN A 151 -12.92 6.51 5.60
N GLU A 152 -13.27 7.73 6.02
CA GLU A 152 -12.53 8.47 7.05
C GLU A 152 -12.39 7.68 8.36
N ILE A 153 -13.47 7.01 8.77
CA ILE A 153 -13.45 6.16 9.96
C ILE A 153 -12.54 4.95 9.74
N ILE A 154 -12.67 4.30 8.60
CA ILE A 154 -11.89 3.10 8.25
C ILE A 154 -10.40 3.45 8.19
N ASP A 155 -10.04 4.52 7.52
CA ASP A 155 -8.67 5.01 7.41
C ASP A 155 -8.06 5.29 8.79
N SER A 156 -8.82 5.95 9.67
CA SER A 156 -8.38 6.21 11.05
C SER A 156 -8.14 4.93 11.88
N LEU A 157 -8.75 3.82 11.49
CA LEU A 157 -8.54 2.51 12.11
C LEU A 157 -7.37 1.77 11.48
N ARG A 158 -7.21 1.82 10.14
CA ARG A 158 -6.17 1.14 9.38
C ARG A 158 -4.78 1.75 9.60
N VAL A 159 -4.70 3.08 9.76
CA VAL A 159 -3.40 3.76 9.92
C VAL A 159 -2.65 3.33 11.20
N ILE A 160 -3.38 2.90 12.25
CA ILE A 160 -2.79 2.38 13.50
C ILE A 160 -2.89 0.85 13.49
N LYS A 161 -1.80 0.19 13.19
CA LYS A 161 -1.70 -1.26 13.08
C LYS A 161 -1.77 -1.92 14.46
N SER A 162 -2.55 -2.98 14.56
CA SER A 162 -2.53 -3.93 15.68
C SER A 162 -1.29 -4.82 15.59
N ASN A 163 -1.00 -5.58 16.65
CA ASN A 163 0.12 -6.53 16.64
C ASN A 163 -0.04 -7.61 15.55
N ASN A 164 -1.26 -8.06 15.27
CA ASN A 164 -1.50 -9.07 14.22
C ASN A 164 -1.20 -8.49 12.83
N GLU A 165 -1.59 -7.24 12.58
CA GLU A 165 -1.28 -6.53 11.32
C GLU A 165 0.23 -6.32 11.16
N VAL A 166 0.93 -5.94 12.25
CA VAL A 166 2.40 -5.83 12.23
C VAL A 166 3.06 -7.17 11.97
N ASN A 167 2.52 -8.28 12.50
CA ASN A 167 3.04 -9.62 12.24
C ASN A 167 2.83 -10.03 10.77
N ALA A 168 1.69 -9.69 10.17
CA ALA A 168 1.43 -9.96 8.74
C ALA A 168 2.39 -9.15 7.84
N LEU A 169 2.61 -7.86 8.15
CA LEU A 169 3.63 -7.04 7.48
C LEU A 169 5.04 -7.64 7.63
N GLN A 170 5.41 -8.07 8.85
CA GLN A 170 6.72 -8.68 9.08
C GLN A 170 6.90 -9.96 8.26
N GLU A 171 5.85 -10.77 8.08
CA GLU A 171 5.92 -11.97 7.25
C GLU A 171 6.07 -11.63 5.77
N ALA A 172 5.33 -10.64 5.25
CA ALA A 172 5.51 -10.12 3.90
C ALA A 172 6.95 -9.63 3.66
N ILE A 173 7.53 -8.92 4.64
CA ILE A 173 8.91 -8.44 4.61
C ILE A 173 9.92 -9.62 4.65
N ASN A 174 9.68 -10.65 5.48
CA ASN A 174 10.53 -11.83 5.55
C ASN A 174 10.57 -12.59 4.22
N ILE A 175 9.42 -12.72 3.56
CA ILE A 175 9.32 -13.32 2.22
C ILE A 175 10.08 -12.47 1.18
N THR A 176 9.93 -11.15 1.26
CA THR A 176 10.65 -10.21 0.39
C THR A 176 12.17 -10.33 0.60
N ALA A 177 12.61 -10.40 1.85
CA ALA A 177 14.02 -10.57 2.21
C ALA A 177 14.62 -11.86 1.61
N ALA A 178 13.89 -12.97 1.65
CA ALA A 178 14.34 -14.22 1.06
C ALA A 178 14.52 -14.12 -0.47
N GLY A 179 13.58 -13.45 -1.15
CA GLY A 179 13.70 -13.19 -2.59
C GLY A 179 14.90 -12.30 -2.92
N LEU A 180 15.12 -11.23 -2.18
CA LEU A 180 16.27 -10.33 -2.37
C LEU A 180 17.61 -11.04 -2.09
N ALA A 181 17.68 -11.93 -1.10
CA ALA A 181 18.87 -12.72 -0.81
C ALA A 181 19.28 -13.61 -1.99
N ASN A 182 18.32 -14.18 -2.74
CA ASN A 182 18.62 -14.93 -3.96
C ASN A 182 19.22 -14.02 -5.05
N ILE A 183 18.75 -12.77 -5.15
CA ILE A 183 19.27 -11.83 -6.14
C ILE A 183 20.66 -11.31 -5.75
N GLU A 184 20.94 -11.14 -4.48
CA GLU A 184 22.26 -10.72 -4.01
C GLU A 184 23.35 -11.70 -4.48
N GLN A 185 23.10 -13.00 -4.38
CA GLN A 185 24.04 -14.06 -4.78
C GLN A 185 24.07 -14.34 -6.28
N LEU A 186 23.16 -13.74 -7.06
CA LEU A 186 23.02 -14.00 -8.48
C LEU A 186 24.15 -13.34 -9.28
N ASP A 187 24.73 -14.07 -10.26
CA ASP A 187 25.50 -13.44 -11.33
C ASP A 187 24.54 -12.67 -12.27
N LYS A 188 24.56 -11.35 -12.16
CA LYS A 188 23.59 -10.45 -12.79
C LYS A 188 23.94 -10.05 -14.22
N PRO A 189 25.24 -9.79 -14.57
CA PRO A 189 25.60 -9.36 -15.91
C PRO A 189 25.21 -10.35 -17.00
N GLY A 190 24.64 -9.83 -18.09
CA GLY A 190 24.18 -10.64 -19.22
C GLY A 190 22.75 -11.17 -19.09
N ARG A 191 22.16 -11.19 -17.89
CA ARG A 191 20.73 -11.48 -17.69
C ARG A 191 19.87 -10.31 -18.15
N THR A 192 18.60 -10.60 -18.36
CA THR A 192 17.57 -9.57 -18.54
C THR A 192 16.89 -9.25 -17.22
N GLU A 193 16.33 -8.05 -17.10
CA GLU A 193 15.58 -7.61 -15.93
C GLU A 193 14.43 -8.57 -15.58
N TYR A 194 13.70 -9.10 -16.59
CA TYR A 194 12.61 -10.06 -16.33
C TYR A 194 13.10 -11.43 -15.84
N GLU A 195 14.35 -11.86 -16.18
CA GLU A 195 14.92 -13.08 -15.58
C GLU A 195 15.19 -12.88 -14.09
N VAL A 196 15.66 -11.70 -13.70
CA VAL A 196 15.85 -11.34 -12.29
C VAL A 196 14.49 -11.24 -11.58
N GLN A 197 13.50 -10.60 -12.20
CA GLN A 197 12.12 -10.54 -11.68
C GLN A 197 11.56 -11.96 -11.44
N ALA A 198 11.70 -12.85 -12.40
CA ALA A 198 11.19 -14.22 -12.29
C ALA A 198 11.83 -14.99 -11.12
N ILE A 199 13.14 -14.84 -10.90
CA ILE A 199 13.86 -15.46 -9.78
C ILE A 199 13.32 -14.89 -8.45
N LEU A 200 13.18 -13.58 -8.34
CA LEU A 200 12.69 -12.88 -7.16
C LEU A 200 11.26 -13.34 -6.81
N GLU A 201 10.33 -13.22 -7.74
CA GLU A 201 8.91 -13.51 -7.52
C GLU A 201 8.64 -15.02 -7.36
N SER A 202 9.47 -15.91 -7.95
CA SER A 202 9.36 -17.36 -7.73
C SER A 202 9.61 -17.71 -6.26
N GLU A 203 10.51 -17.01 -5.59
CA GLU A 203 10.76 -17.21 -4.16
C GLU A 203 9.57 -16.78 -3.30
N TYR A 204 8.90 -15.69 -3.67
CA TYR A 204 7.67 -15.25 -3.00
C TYR A 204 6.60 -16.35 -3.07
N ARG A 205 6.38 -16.91 -4.25
CA ARG A 205 5.40 -18.02 -4.44
C ARG A 205 5.82 -19.28 -3.69
N ARG A 206 7.11 -19.61 -3.68
CA ARG A 206 7.64 -20.78 -2.95
C ARG A 206 7.39 -20.67 -1.43
N LEU A 207 7.43 -19.44 -0.90
CA LEU A 207 7.17 -19.16 0.52
C LEU A 207 5.70 -18.91 0.84
N GLY A 208 4.79 -19.05 -0.13
CA GLY A 208 3.34 -19.01 0.09
C GLY A 208 2.68 -17.64 -0.16
N SER A 209 3.42 -16.63 -0.58
CA SER A 209 2.81 -15.39 -1.05
C SER A 209 2.00 -15.64 -2.31
N VAL A 210 0.73 -15.27 -2.30
CA VAL A 210 -0.19 -15.51 -3.44
C VAL A 210 0.11 -14.56 -4.60
N ARG A 211 0.61 -13.36 -4.29
CA ARG A 211 0.91 -12.30 -5.27
C ARG A 211 1.95 -11.33 -4.73
N ASP A 212 2.47 -10.50 -5.62
CA ASP A 212 3.28 -9.35 -5.26
C ASP A 212 2.38 -8.24 -4.69
N GLY A 213 2.88 -7.43 -3.77
CA GLY A 213 2.15 -6.27 -3.24
C GLY A 213 1.90 -5.21 -4.32
N PHE A 214 2.82 -5.11 -5.27
CA PHE A 214 2.79 -4.25 -6.45
C PHE A 214 3.70 -4.84 -7.53
N PRO A 215 3.59 -4.40 -8.81
CA PRO A 215 4.48 -4.87 -9.88
C PRO A 215 5.95 -4.56 -9.56
N SER A 216 6.78 -5.60 -9.44
CA SER A 216 8.20 -5.44 -9.11
C SER A 216 8.92 -4.57 -10.13
N ILE A 217 9.71 -3.62 -9.65
CA ILE A 217 10.59 -2.77 -10.45
C ILE A 217 11.98 -3.42 -10.44
N VAL A 218 12.48 -3.77 -11.63
CA VAL A 218 13.81 -4.32 -11.84
C VAL A 218 14.50 -3.46 -12.89
N ALA A 219 15.27 -2.49 -12.45
CA ALA A 219 15.73 -1.39 -13.28
C ALA A 219 17.28 -1.34 -13.37
N ALA A 220 17.84 -1.70 -14.53
CA ALA A 220 19.27 -1.71 -14.77
C ALA A 220 19.77 -0.39 -15.40
N GLY A 221 20.89 0.12 -14.93
CA GLY A 221 21.53 1.32 -15.48
C GLY A 221 20.59 2.52 -15.52
N ASN A 222 20.43 3.16 -16.67
CA ASN A 222 19.58 4.36 -16.81
C ASN A 222 18.08 4.12 -16.51
N ASN A 223 17.60 2.87 -16.60
CA ASN A 223 16.21 2.54 -16.25
C ASN A 223 15.91 2.82 -14.78
N SER A 224 16.92 2.74 -13.91
CA SER A 224 16.82 3.08 -12.49
C SER A 224 16.47 4.56 -12.22
N CYS A 225 16.57 5.43 -13.23
CA CYS A 225 16.13 6.82 -13.15
C CYS A 225 14.63 7.01 -13.47
N THR A 226 13.91 5.93 -13.79
CA THR A 226 12.45 5.94 -14.00
C THR A 226 11.80 5.35 -12.76
N LEU A 227 11.07 6.15 -11.98
CA LEU A 227 10.61 5.78 -10.65
C LEU A 227 9.77 4.52 -10.60
N HIS A 228 8.78 4.38 -11.50
CA HIS A 228 7.90 3.21 -11.61
C HIS A 228 8.19 2.44 -12.91
N TYR A 229 9.45 1.98 -13.06
CA TYR A 229 9.86 1.21 -14.23
C TYR A 229 9.43 -0.25 -14.10
N THR A 230 8.38 -0.64 -14.79
CA THR A 230 7.80 -2.01 -14.75
C THR A 230 7.96 -2.78 -16.06
N ALA A 231 8.60 -2.20 -17.07
CA ALA A 231 8.82 -2.91 -18.34
C ALA A 231 9.78 -4.09 -18.19
N ASN A 232 10.80 -4.00 -17.36
CA ASN A 232 11.75 -5.03 -16.95
C ASN A 232 12.30 -5.85 -18.16
N ARG A 233 12.74 -5.17 -19.22
CA ARG A 233 13.13 -5.87 -20.48
C ARG A 233 14.58 -5.69 -20.89
N ALA A 234 15.31 -4.77 -20.25
CA ALA A 234 16.68 -4.51 -20.63
C ALA A 234 17.63 -5.63 -20.21
N ARG A 235 18.75 -5.74 -20.94
CA ARG A 235 19.87 -6.62 -20.59
C ARG A 235 20.79 -5.88 -19.63
N ILE A 236 21.08 -6.48 -18.50
CA ILE A 236 21.95 -5.96 -17.44
C ILE A 236 23.40 -6.01 -17.92
N LYS A 237 24.10 -4.88 -17.89
CA LYS A 237 25.50 -4.74 -18.27
C LYS A 237 26.39 -4.81 -17.04
N ASN A 238 27.63 -5.17 -17.22
CA ASN A 238 28.60 -5.34 -16.13
C ASN A 238 28.80 -4.10 -15.24
N LYS A 239 28.67 -2.89 -15.79
CA LYS A 239 28.84 -1.62 -15.06
C LYS A 239 27.54 -0.99 -14.58
N ASP A 240 26.40 -1.63 -14.82
CA ASP A 240 25.10 -1.11 -14.39
C ASP A 240 24.94 -1.22 -12.88
N LEU A 241 24.18 -0.31 -12.31
CA LEU A 241 23.45 -0.56 -11.07
C LEU A 241 22.15 -1.26 -11.40
N LEU A 242 21.71 -2.15 -10.53
CA LEU A 242 20.42 -2.80 -10.58
C LEU A 242 19.61 -2.34 -9.38
N LEU A 243 18.66 -1.45 -9.62
CA LEU A 243 17.68 -1.03 -8.62
C LEU A 243 16.53 -2.02 -8.65
N LEU A 244 16.23 -2.59 -7.50
CA LEU A 244 15.06 -3.43 -7.24
C LEU A 244 14.16 -2.68 -6.28
N ASP A 245 12.86 -2.60 -6.61
CA ASP A 245 11.83 -2.08 -5.74
C ASP A 245 10.66 -3.07 -5.78
N THR A 246 10.40 -3.71 -4.65
CA THR A 246 9.60 -4.93 -4.64
C THR A 246 9.08 -5.24 -3.24
N GLY A 247 7.94 -5.93 -3.18
CA GLY A 247 7.37 -6.44 -1.96
C GLY A 247 6.45 -7.62 -2.20
N ALA A 248 6.53 -8.65 -1.36
CA ALA A 248 5.56 -9.72 -1.32
C ALA A 248 4.27 -9.26 -0.63
N GLU A 249 3.13 -9.85 -0.99
CA GLU A 249 1.89 -9.73 -0.24
C GLU A 249 1.69 -10.97 0.64
N TRP A 250 1.42 -10.79 1.93
CA TRP A 250 1.06 -11.84 2.86
C TRP A 250 -0.21 -11.47 3.63
N ASP A 251 -1.23 -12.33 3.57
CA ASP A 251 -2.55 -12.07 4.18
C ASP A 251 -3.10 -10.68 3.80
N LEU A 252 -2.93 -10.29 2.52
CA LEU A 252 -3.26 -9.00 1.93
C LEU A 252 -2.41 -7.81 2.43
N TYR A 253 -1.44 -7.99 3.33
CA TYR A 253 -0.49 -6.95 3.74
C TYR A 253 0.71 -6.95 2.81
N SER A 254 1.12 -5.77 2.34
CA SER A 254 2.25 -5.58 1.43
C SER A 254 3.51 -5.20 2.18
N ALA A 255 4.65 -5.79 1.79
CA ALA A 255 5.97 -5.22 2.06
C ALA A 255 6.32 -4.20 0.95
N ASP A 256 7.28 -3.32 1.24
CA ASP A 256 7.83 -2.36 0.29
C ASP A 256 9.31 -2.10 0.57
N VAL A 257 10.18 -2.63 -0.28
CA VAL A 257 11.63 -2.55 -0.07
C VAL A 257 12.36 -2.25 -1.36
N SER A 258 13.12 -1.17 -1.37
CA SER A 258 14.06 -0.89 -2.45
C SER A 258 15.49 -1.20 -2.05
N ARG A 259 16.24 -1.86 -2.93
CA ARG A 259 17.68 -2.08 -2.85
C ARG A 259 18.34 -1.81 -4.19
N THR A 260 19.55 -1.28 -4.16
CA THR A 260 20.33 -1.02 -5.38
C THR A 260 21.68 -1.72 -5.29
N TYR A 261 21.90 -2.67 -6.19
CA TYR A 261 23.11 -3.50 -6.24
C TYR A 261 24.01 -3.13 -7.40
N PRO A 262 25.35 -3.19 -7.27
CA PRO A 262 26.23 -3.18 -8.44
C PRO A 262 26.09 -4.50 -9.19
N ALA A 263 25.83 -4.48 -10.49
CA ALA A 263 25.61 -5.70 -11.28
C ALA A 263 26.82 -6.65 -11.23
N SER A 264 28.03 -6.09 -11.28
CA SER A 264 29.29 -6.84 -11.21
C SER A 264 29.75 -7.23 -9.80
N GLY A 265 28.96 -6.92 -8.76
CA GLY A 265 29.38 -7.04 -7.37
C GLY A 265 30.25 -5.88 -6.85
N LYS A 266 30.72 -4.96 -7.71
CA LYS A 266 31.60 -3.84 -7.33
C LYS A 266 31.07 -2.50 -7.84
N PHE A 267 30.94 -1.53 -6.91
CA PHE A 267 30.61 -0.16 -7.27
C PHE A 267 31.79 0.52 -7.98
N THR A 268 31.53 1.37 -8.96
CA THR A 268 32.47 2.40 -9.39
C THR A 268 32.58 3.48 -8.31
N SER A 269 33.61 4.33 -8.33
CA SER A 269 33.74 5.42 -7.35
C SER A 269 32.52 6.33 -7.36
N ALA A 270 32.04 6.74 -8.54
CA ALA A 270 30.88 7.61 -8.64
C ALA A 270 29.58 6.95 -8.12
N GLN A 271 29.38 5.67 -8.40
CA GLN A 271 28.24 4.92 -7.86
C GLN A 271 28.31 4.81 -6.33
N LYS A 272 29.51 4.54 -5.79
CA LYS A 272 29.73 4.44 -4.36
C LYS A 272 29.42 5.76 -3.66
N ASP A 273 29.94 6.89 -4.19
CA ASP A 273 29.71 8.22 -3.62
C ASP A 273 28.22 8.55 -3.57
N VAL A 274 27.46 8.27 -4.63
CA VAL A 274 26.00 8.47 -4.65
C VAL A 274 25.29 7.53 -3.68
N TYR A 275 25.69 6.26 -3.63
CA TYR A 275 25.09 5.27 -2.74
C TYR A 275 25.24 5.66 -1.27
N GLU A 276 26.44 6.08 -0.85
CA GLU A 276 26.72 6.53 0.52
C GLU A 276 25.87 7.75 0.92
N ILE A 277 25.64 8.67 -0.02
CA ILE A 277 24.75 9.82 0.21
C ILE A 277 23.31 9.36 0.45
N VAL A 278 22.78 8.47 -0.39
CA VAL A 278 21.41 7.97 -0.27
C VAL A 278 21.24 7.14 1.00
N LEU A 279 22.20 6.27 1.33
CA LEU A 279 22.21 5.48 2.56
C LEU A 279 22.21 6.38 3.80
N SER A 280 23.07 7.41 3.81
CA SER A 280 23.11 8.39 4.91
C SER A 280 21.79 9.17 5.04
N ALA A 281 21.16 9.51 3.92
CA ALA A 281 19.86 10.18 3.90
C ALA A 281 18.77 9.27 4.48
N GLN A 282 18.75 7.99 4.10
CA GLN A 282 17.81 6.99 4.59
C GLN A 282 17.98 6.77 6.11
N GLN A 283 19.19 6.56 6.59
CA GLN A 283 19.47 6.39 8.02
C GLN A 283 19.03 7.61 8.84
N THR A 284 19.39 8.83 8.38
CA THR A 284 19.01 10.09 9.04
C THR A 284 17.48 10.26 9.06
N ALA A 285 16.80 9.88 7.99
CA ALA A 285 15.34 9.92 7.93
C ALA A 285 14.70 8.92 8.92
N ILE A 286 15.19 7.67 8.97
CA ILE A 286 14.72 6.64 9.92
C ILE A 286 14.92 7.11 11.37
N GLU A 287 16.07 7.64 11.72
CA GLU A 287 16.37 8.17 13.07
C GLU A 287 15.41 9.30 13.48
N SER A 288 14.87 10.05 12.52
CA SER A 288 13.90 11.12 12.78
C SER A 288 12.50 10.61 13.08
N VAL A 289 12.17 9.33 12.75
CA VAL A 289 10.85 8.74 12.95
C VAL A 289 10.62 8.45 14.43
N LYS A 290 9.68 9.16 15.04
CA LYS A 290 9.25 8.94 16.43
C LYS A 290 7.85 9.54 16.68
N PRO A 291 7.13 9.10 17.72
CA PRO A 291 5.85 9.69 18.07
C PRO A 291 5.94 11.21 18.25
N GLY A 292 4.92 11.93 17.79
CA GLY A 292 4.78 13.38 17.96
C GLY A 292 5.44 14.25 16.90
N VAL A 293 6.40 13.74 16.12
CA VAL A 293 6.92 14.47 14.95
C VAL A 293 5.90 14.46 13.82
N THR A 294 6.00 15.40 12.88
CA THR A 294 5.13 15.43 11.72
C THR A 294 5.52 14.36 10.71
N PHE A 295 4.56 13.88 9.93
CA PHE A 295 4.78 12.92 8.83
C PHE A 295 5.89 13.37 7.86
N TYR A 296 6.04 14.67 7.64
CA TYR A 296 7.05 15.21 6.72
C TYR A 296 8.44 15.37 7.33
N GLU A 297 8.67 15.10 8.62
CA GLU A 297 9.98 15.27 9.24
C GLU A 297 11.03 14.31 8.66
N PRO A 298 10.76 13.01 8.40
CA PRO A 298 11.70 12.13 7.70
C PRO A 298 12.10 12.67 6.31
N HIS A 299 11.16 13.21 5.54
CA HIS A 299 11.46 13.82 4.25
C HIS A 299 12.40 15.01 4.39
N LYS A 300 12.14 15.91 5.33
CA LYS A 300 13.04 17.06 5.57
C LYS A 300 14.44 16.62 6.00
N ALA A 301 14.51 15.56 6.82
CA ALA A 301 15.80 15.01 7.25
C ALA A 301 16.58 14.44 6.06
N ALA A 302 15.95 13.62 5.21
CA ALA A 302 16.56 13.09 3.99
C ALA A 302 17.01 14.20 3.03
N VAL A 303 16.14 15.17 2.73
CA VAL A 303 16.43 16.27 1.79
C VAL A 303 17.67 17.06 2.21
N ARG A 304 17.87 17.31 3.50
CA ARG A 304 19.06 18.02 3.99
C ARG A 304 20.36 17.27 3.67
N VAL A 305 20.38 15.96 3.88
CA VAL A 305 21.53 15.10 3.57
C VAL A 305 21.76 15.02 2.06
N LEU A 306 20.69 14.83 1.29
CA LEU A 306 20.76 14.76 -0.17
C LEU A 306 21.28 16.08 -0.78
N ILE A 307 20.86 17.25 -0.28
CA ILE A 307 21.37 18.55 -0.73
C ILE A 307 22.86 18.68 -0.46
N ASP A 308 23.31 18.32 0.74
CA ASP A 308 24.75 18.38 1.07
C ASP A 308 25.55 17.40 0.18
N GLY A 309 25.04 16.20 -0.04
CA GLY A 309 25.62 15.25 -0.98
C GLY A 309 25.70 15.79 -2.41
N LEU A 310 24.63 16.36 -2.95
CA LEU A 310 24.60 16.96 -4.29
C LEU A 310 25.58 18.15 -4.43
N LYS A 311 25.82 18.89 -3.34
CA LYS A 311 26.85 19.94 -3.31
C LYS A 311 28.27 19.35 -3.34
N ASN A 312 28.51 18.28 -2.58
CA ASN A 312 29.80 17.58 -2.56
C ASN A 312 30.12 16.96 -3.94
N LEU A 313 29.12 16.45 -4.62
CA LEU A 313 29.21 15.96 -6.01
C LEU A 313 29.34 17.09 -7.05
N LYS A 314 29.35 18.35 -6.61
CA LYS A 314 29.44 19.56 -7.48
C LYS A 314 28.25 19.70 -8.44
N VAL A 315 27.10 19.05 -8.14
CA VAL A 315 25.87 19.12 -8.91
C VAL A 315 25.09 20.40 -8.55
N LEU A 316 25.02 20.75 -7.27
CA LEU A 316 24.35 21.97 -6.81
C LEU A 316 25.32 22.96 -6.19
N LYS A 317 25.01 24.27 -6.33
CA LYS A 317 25.77 25.38 -5.77
C LYS A 317 24.84 26.24 -4.91
N GLY A 318 25.40 26.88 -3.88
CA GLY A 318 24.66 27.76 -2.98
C GLY A 318 24.58 27.26 -1.54
N THR A 319 23.81 27.96 -0.72
CA THR A 319 23.52 27.53 0.66
C THR A 319 22.44 26.48 0.68
N ARG A 320 22.44 25.58 1.68
CA ARG A 320 21.36 24.58 1.85
C ARG A 320 19.99 25.26 1.86
N LYS A 321 19.83 26.32 2.64
CA LYS A 321 18.56 27.07 2.76
C LYS A 321 18.07 27.63 1.40
N SER A 322 18.99 28.14 0.57
CA SER A 322 18.65 28.64 -0.76
C SER A 322 18.16 27.51 -1.66
N ILE A 323 18.83 26.34 -1.63
CA ILE A 323 18.48 25.16 -2.43
C ILE A 323 17.14 24.56 -1.96
N GLU A 324 16.89 24.47 -0.65
CA GLU A 324 15.63 24.04 -0.08
C GLU A 324 14.48 24.94 -0.52
N ASN A 325 14.63 26.26 -0.37
CA ASN A 325 13.59 27.24 -0.70
C ASN A 325 13.26 27.30 -2.19
N SER A 326 14.25 27.09 -3.06
CA SER A 326 14.08 27.08 -4.51
C SER A 326 13.71 25.71 -5.08
N PHE A 327 13.71 24.67 -4.24
CA PHE A 327 13.53 23.27 -4.66
C PHE A 327 14.50 22.82 -5.75
N ALA A 328 15.72 23.39 -5.81
CA ALA A 328 16.71 23.08 -6.84
C ALA A 328 17.23 21.62 -6.78
N TYR A 329 16.96 20.89 -5.70
CA TYR A 329 17.24 19.46 -5.57
C TYR A 329 16.24 18.57 -6.32
N ARG A 330 15.03 19.05 -6.62
CA ARG A 330 13.93 18.24 -7.22
C ARG A 330 14.25 17.56 -8.55
N PRO A 331 15.10 18.09 -9.43
CA PRO A 331 15.51 17.35 -10.63
C PRO A 331 16.24 16.03 -10.34
N PHE A 332 16.79 15.88 -9.13
CA PHE A 332 17.56 14.71 -8.68
C PHE A 332 16.82 13.86 -7.64
N TYR A 333 15.86 14.45 -6.95
CA TYR A 333 14.99 13.79 -5.96
C TYR A 333 13.59 14.42 -6.01
N MET A 334 12.70 13.81 -6.77
CA MET A 334 11.43 14.39 -7.15
C MET A 334 10.20 13.83 -6.43
N HIS A 335 10.37 12.77 -5.59
CA HIS A 335 9.28 12.10 -4.88
C HIS A 335 9.32 12.35 -3.36
N GLY A 336 8.30 11.89 -2.65
CA GLY A 336 8.29 11.87 -1.18
C GLY A 336 9.27 10.83 -0.62
N THR A 337 9.58 10.95 0.65
CA THR A 337 10.42 9.95 1.34
C THR A 337 9.61 8.85 1.97
N SER A 338 8.28 9.03 2.11
CA SER A 338 7.45 8.13 2.89
C SER A 338 6.01 8.14 2.40
N HIS A 339 5.36 6.98 2.53
CA HIS A 339 3.92 6.80 2.48
C HIS A 339 3.49 5.80 3.56
N TRP A 340 2.19 5.73 3.86
CA TRP A 340 1.65 4.69 4.74
C TRP A 340 1.74 3.33 4.06
N LEU A 341 1.99 2.28 4.85
CA LEU A 341 2.09 0.90 4.39
C LEU A 341 1.13 0.02 5.20
N GLY A 342 0.48 -0.94 4.56
CA GLY A 342 -0.44 -1.87 5.20
C GLY A 342 -1.08 -2.86 4.25
N LEU A 343 -2.41 -2.93 4.24
CA LEU A 343 -3.18 -3.74 3.29
C LEU A 343 -2.99 -3.27 1.84
N ASP A 344 -2.72 -2.01 1.65
CA ASP A 344 -2.31 -1.46 0.36
C ASP A 344 -0.85 -0.98 0.50
N VAL A 345 -0.07 -1.06 -0.59
CA VAL A 345 1.29 -0.53 -0.60
C VAL A 345 1.29 0.97 -0.30
N HIS A 346 0.40 1.73 -0.91
CA HIS A 346 0.06 3.09 -0.52
C HIS A 346 -1.21 3.02 0.35
N ASP A 347 -1.00 2.77 1.65
CA ASP A 347 -2.10 2.43 2.55
C ASP A 347 -2.94 3.65 2.95
N ALA A 348 -4.13 3.35 3.46
CA ALA A 348 -5.11 4.30 3.95
C ALA A 348 -4.57 5.20 5.07
N GLY A 349 -4.97 6.45 5.06
CA GLY A 349 -4.61 7.45 6.06
C GLY A 349 -4.27 8.81 5.44
N ASN A 350 -4.70 9.87 6.10
CA ASN A 350 -4.41 11.22 5.65
C ASN A 350 -2.97 11.61 6.02
N TYR A 351 -2.32 12.41 5.19
CA TYR A 351 -1.01 13.03 5.46
C TYR A 351 -1.13 14.39 6.14
N SER A 352 -2.29 15.02 6.03
CA SER A 352 -2.63 16.30 6.66
C SER A 352 -3.98 16.21 7.38
N ASN A 353 -4.11 16.96 8.45
CA ASN A 353 -5.37 17.18 9.16
C ASN A 353 -6.31 18.09 8.33
N PRO A 354 -7.62 18.20 8.67
CA PRO A 354 -8.56 19.09 7.98
C PRO A 354 -8.13 20.56 7.94
N ASP A 355 -7.38 21.02 8.93
CA ASP A 355 -6.80 22.37 9.03
C ASP A 355 -5.50 22.53 8.21
N GLN A 356 -5.17 21.56 7.35
CA GLN A 356 -3.96 21.49 6.54
C GLN A 356 -2.65 21.34 7.32
N THR A 357 -2.69 21.18 8.64
CA THR A 357 -1.50 20.85 9.41
C THR A 357 -1.07 19.41 9.15
N PRO A 358 0.25 19.10 9.06
CA PRO A 358 0.72 17.74 8.89
C PRO A 358 0.27 16.81 10.02
N VAL A 359 -0.12 15.59 9.69
CA VAL A 359 -0.40 14.54 10.67
C VAL A 359 0.85 14.26 11.50
N LYS A 360 0.68 14.11 12.82
CA LYS A 360 1.76 13.67 13.71
C LYS A 360 1.81 12.16 13.78
N LEU A 361 3.02 11.62 13.74
CA LEU A 361 3.26 10.19 13.89
C LEU A 361 2.80 9.71 15.27
N LYS A 362 2.18 8.52 15.29
CA LYS A 362 1.70 7.85 16.52
C LYS A 362 2.19 6.41 16.53
N SER A 363 2.40 5.87 17.71
CA SER A 363 2.72 4.44 17.87
C SER A 363 1.71 3.55 17.17
N GLY A 364 2.18 2.55 16.43
CA GLY A 364 1.40 1.65 15.60
C GLY A 364 1.25 2.08 14.14
N MET A 365 1.68 3.27 13.75
CA MET A 365 1.78 3.65 12.35
C MET A 365 2.96 2.94 11.69
N VAL A 366 2.78 2.53 10.42
CA VAL A 366 3.86 1.98 9.57
C VAL A 366 3.97 2.84 8.33
N LEU A 367 5.19 3.22 7.99
CA LEU A 367 5.49 4.05 6.82
C LEU A 367 6.81 3.58 6.18
N THR A 368 6.95 3.81 4.88
CA THR A 368 8.22 3.62 4.16
C THR A 368 9.20 4.75 4.47
N VAL A 369 10.50 4.49 4.32
CA VAL A 369 11.55 5.51 4.27
C VAL A 369 12.46 5.20 3.08
N GLU A 370 12.26 5.95 1.98
CA GLU A 370 12.74 5.61 0.63
C GLU A 370 13.45 6.76 -0.10
N PRO A 371 14.44 7.44 0.46
CA PRO A 371 15.15 8.46 -0.29
C PRO A 371 15.90 7.87 -1.48
N GLY A 372 16.08 8.69 -2.52
CA GLY A 372 16.84 8.32 -3.71
C GLY A 372 17.54 9.49 -4.37
N LEU A 373 18.47 9.19 -5.27
CA LEU A 373 19.09 10.14 -6.21
C LEU A 373 19.09 9.55 -7.61
N TYR A 374 18.71 10.37 -8.58
CA TYR A 374 18.52 9.96 -9.96
C TYR A 374 19.20 10.95 -10.92
N PHE A 375 20.08 10.43 -11.77
CA PHE A 375 20.85 11.19 -12.74
C PHE A 375 20.65 10.61 -14.14
N PRO A 376 19.51 10.89 -14.82
CA PRO A 376 19.27 10.38 -16.16
C PRO A 376 20.40 10.72 -17.14
N MET A 377 20.61 9.89 -18.17
CA MET A 377 21.66 10.07 -19.17
C MET A 377 21.63 11.43 -19.87
N ASN A 378 20.45 12.00 -20.04
CA ASN A 378 20.21 13.28 -20.74
C ASN A 378 20.13 14.49 -19.83
N ILE A 379 20.49 14.36 -18.54
CA ILE A 379 20.44 15.48 -17.59
C ILE A 379 21.62 16.44 -17.84
N ASP A 380 21.31 17.74 -17.95
CA ASP A 380 22.30 18.79 -18.18
C ASP A 380 22.97 19.23 -16.88
N GLY A 381 24.20 19.77 -17.02
CA GLY A 381 24.94 20.36 -15.89
C GLY A 381 25.47 19.35 -14.85
N VAL A 382 25.35 18.05 -15.11
CA VAL A 382 25.79 16.97 -14.22
C VAL A 382 27.06 16.32 -14.79
N PRO A 383 28.07 16.01 -13.95
CA PRO A 383 29.26 15.25 -14.34
C PRO A 383 28.90 13.96 -15.09
N LYS A 384 29.68 13.63 -16.16
CA LYS A 384 29.38 12.48 -17.01
C LYS A 384 29.36 11.14 -16.26
N GLU A 385 30.21 10.99 -15.26
CA GLU A 385 30.39 9.82 -14.42
C GLU A 385 29.17 9.51 -13.54
N LEU A 386 28.30 10.51 -13.30
CA LEU A 386 27.06 10.35 -12.52
C LEU A 386 25.87 9.97 -13.41
N ARG A 387 25.95 10.22 -14.73
CA ARG A 387 24.80 10.02 -15.63
C ARG A 387 24.45 8.54 -15.78
N GLY A 388 23.16 8.23 -15.74
CA GLY A 388 22.63 6.87 -15.76
C GLY A 388 22.64 6.18 -14.39
N ILE A 389 22.95 6.91 -13.30
CA ILE A 389 22.88 6.41 -11.94
C ILE A 389 21.51 6.78 -11.34
N GLY A 390 20.74 5.76 -10.95
CA GLY A 390 19.57 5.88 -10.10
C GLY A 390 19.73 4.96 -8.90
N ILE A 391 19.58 5.48 -7.70
CA ILE A 391 19.69 4.74 -6.44
C ILE A 391 18.52 5.09 -5.54
N ARG A 392 17.81 4.07 -5.03
CA ARG A 392 16.83 4.14 -3.95
C ARG A 392 17.17 3.08 -2.92
N ILE A 393 17.07 3.45 -1.66
CA ILE A 393 17.21 2.54 -0.52
C ILE A 393 16.02 2.79 0.38
N GLU A 394 15.26 1.74 0.63
CA GLU A 394 13.96 1.82 1.29
C GLU A 394 13.79 0.74 2.33
N ASP A 395 13.22 1.12 3.44
CA ASP A 395 12.81 0.25 4.53
C ASP A 395 11.42 0.59 5.06
N ASP A 396 10.76 -0.44 5.61
CA ASP A 396 9.46 -0.38 6.25
C ASP A 396 9.63 -0.08 7.75
N ILE A 397 9.11 1.04 8.21
CA ILE A 397 9.36 1.56 9.55
C ILE A 397 8.08 1.60 10.39
N LEU A 398 8.09 0.85 11.50
CA LEU A 398 7.05 0.90 12.52
C LEU A 398 7.34 2.00 13.54
N VAL A 399 6.43 2.91 13.75
CA VAL A 399 6.49 3.88 14.85
C VAL A 399 6.16 3.16 16.17
N THR A 400 7.09 3.15 17.11
CA THR A 400 6.94 2.54 18.44
C THR A 400 6.53 3.57 19.50
N ARG A 401 6.38 3.18 20.75
CA ARG A 401 6.04 4.10 21.84
C ARG A 401 7.13 5.16 22.09
N ASN A 402 8.41 4.79 21.90
CA ASN A 402 9.56 5.61 22.29
C ASN A 402 10.48 5.98 21.10
N GLY A 403 10.13 5.60 19.87
CA GLY A 403 10.93 5.81 18.68
C GLY A 403 10.38 5.06 17.49
N GLN A 404 11.21 4.26 16.84
CA GLN A 404 10.85 3.45 15.69
C GLN A 404 11.46 2.04 15.77
N ARG A 405 10.98 1.13 14.91
CA ARG A 405 11.59 -0.17 14.62
C ARG A 405 11.62 -0.35 13.10
N ASN A 406 12.78 -0.58 12.54
CA ASN A 406 12.92 -0.98 11.17
C ASN A 406 12.48 -2.45 11.02
N LEU A 407 11.40 -2.72 10.28
CA LEU A 407 10.87 -4.06 10.06
C LEU A 407 11.70 -4.84 9.03
N SER A 408 12.39 -4.13 8.14
CA SER A 408 13.23 -4.67 7.07
C SER A 408 14.74 -4.62 7.39
N GLU A 409 15.13 -4.39 8.65
CA GLU A 409 16.53 -4.26 9.10
C GLU A 409 17.40 -5.48 8.71
N ALA A 410 16.79 -6.66 8.60
CA ALA A 410 17.50 -7.89 8.22
C ALA A 410 17.94 -7.92 6.74
N ILE A 411 17.43 -7.00 5.88
CA ILE A 411 17.78 -6.92 4.47
C ILE A 411 19.00 -6.03 4.31
N PRO A 412 20.16 -6.54 3.85
CA PRO A 412 21.40 -5.77 3.75
C PRO A 412 21.26 -4.48 2.95
N SER A 413 21.86 -3.41 3.45
CA SER A 413 21.89 -2.10 2.78
C SER A 413 23.26 -1.42 2.81
N LYS A 414 24.19 -1.87 3.66
CA LYS A 414 25.52 -1.30 3.72
C LYS A 414 26.40 -1.81 2.60
N ILE A 415 27.27 -0.96 2.07
CA ILE A 415 28.14 -1.28 0.93
C ILE A 415 28.96 -2.56 1.14
N ASN A 416 29.51 -2.74 2.34
CA ASN A 416 30.30 -3.92 2.69
C ASN A 416 29.46 -5.22 2.81
N GLU A 417 28.16 -5.11 2.85
CA GLU A 417 27.24 -6.25 2.90
C GLU A 417 26.77 -6.65 1.50
N ILE A 418 26.61 -5.68 0.57
CA ILE A 418 26.02 -5.87 -0.76
C ILE A 418 27.03 -5.85 -1.92
N SER A 419 28.31 -5.63 -1.64
CA SER A 419 29.42 -5.67 -2.61
C SER A 419 30.39 -6.78 -2.27
N THR A 420 30.84 -7.52 -3.30
CA THR A 420 31.83 -8.62 -3.21
C THR A 420 33.23 -8.17 -3.56
#